data_af0dd5fc9d54908f0a991afb6b6014ae
#
_entry.id   af0dd5fc9d54908f0a991afb6b6014ae
#
_cell.length_a   1.000
_cell.length_b   1.000
_cell.length_c   1.000
_cell.angle_alpha   90.00
_cell.angle_beta   90.00
_cell.angle_gamma   90.00
#
_symmetry.space_group_name_H-M   'P 1'
#
loop_
_entity.id
_entity.type
_entity.pdbx_description
1 polymer ?
#
loop_
_entity_poly.entity_id
_entity_poly.type
_entity_poly.pdbx_seq_one_letter_code
_entity_poly.pdbx_strand_id
1 'polypeptide(L)'
;MTEKAQLSFDCAEAAQSIRHFAVGFAVLTKNGREEDAFPAGSGTLAKLGPISGIVTAAHVLKALPDNGEVGLVRFNSRGQVQKQTIEMSHAEKVIISTGDGPLGPDLGFLQLPPVNGGNLEATNNFFNLGKRREAHAAPMYFEAVVGVVGEWTADVRPTSTTRRKDLELLFGGGQVTGKSHLPNGFDLCTFKVDYAADVKKPSTYKGVSGGGLWRVYYQFDAGERQVVREKRLVGVAFYEFTEPDGSQMITCHGPRSIYRHLVERMQERWPECRDGGRM
;
A
#
# COMPACT_ATOMS: atom_id res chain seq x y z
N MET A 1 -22.34 -20.23 35.28
CA MET A 1 -22.31 -19.38 34.11
C MET A 1 -20.84 -19.06 33.86
N THR A 2 -20.20 -19.77 32.97
CA THR A 2 -18.81 -19.55 32.59
C THR A 2 -18.78 -18.33 31.67
N GLU A 3 -18.19 -17.22 32.14
CA GLU A 3 -17.82 -16.09 31.34
C GLU A 3 -16.93 -16.61 30.16
N LYS A 4 -17.47 -16.63 28.94
CA LYS A 4 -16.66 -16.84 27.78
C LYS A 4 -15.70 -15.65 27.70
N ALA A 5 -14.41 -15.88 27.97
CA ALA A 5 -13.37 -14.92 27.72
C ALA A 5 -13.56 -14.41 26.29
N GLN A 6 -13.81 -13.11 26.12
CA GLN A 6 -13.98 -12.49 24.83
C GLN A 6 -12.59 -12.51 24.16
N LEU A 7 -12.41 -13.39 23.17
CA LEU A 7 -11.16 -13.49 22.41
C LEU A 7 -10.86 -12.12 21.79
N SER A 8 -9.74 -11.53 22.18
CA SER A 8 -9.31 -10.24 21.67
C SER A 8 -8.54 -10.39 20.34
N PHE A 9 -8.84 -9.52 19.38
CA PHE A 9 -8.12 -9.46 18.13
C PHE A 9 -6.70 -8.94 18.33
N ASP A 10 -5.69 -9.69 17.87
CA ASP A 10 -4.29 -9.25 17.87
C ASP A 10 -3.99 -8.42 16.60
N CYS A 11 -4.04 -7.10 16.78
CA CYS A 11 -3.67 -6.14 15.73
C CYS A 11 -2.21 -6.26 15.29
N ALA A 12 -1.29 -6.67 16.17
CA ALA A 12 0.12 -6.76 15.85
C ALA A 12 0.39 -7.90 14.87
N GLU A 13 -0.24 -9.07 15.04
CA GLU A 13 -0.14 -10.17 14.10
C GLU A 13 -0.72 -9.79 12.72
N ALA A 14 -1.89 -9.16 12.69
CA ALA A 14 -2.49 -8.69 11.46
C ALA A 14 -1.60 -7.67 10.74
N ALA A 15 -1.06 -6.68 11.47
CA ALA A 15 -0.12 -5.69 10.96
C ALA A 15 1.13 -6.36 10.37
N GLN A 16 1.73 -7.28 11.12
CA GLN A 16 2.90 -8.02 10.68
C GLN A 16 2.64 -8.79 9.39
N SER A 17 1.44 -9.32 9.23
CA SER A 17 1.06 -10.14 8.08
C SER A 17 0.95 -9.36 6.76
N ILE A 18 0.77 -8.03 6.78
CA ILE A 18 0.55 -7.22 5.58
C ILE A 18 1.59 -6.12 5.36
N ARG A 19 2.31 -5.68 6.42
CA ARG A 19 3.27 -4.59 6.30
C ARG A 19 4.44 -4.86 5.35
N HIS A 20 4.80 -6.13 5.15
CA HIS A 20 5.88 -6.49 4.23
C HIS A 20 5.51 -6.30 2.75
N PHE A 21 4.24 -6.04 2.44
CA PHE A 21 3.82 -5.59 1.11
C PHE A 21 3.94 -4.08 0.95
N ALA A 22 4.06 -3.32 2.04
CA ALA A 22 4.10 -1.87 1.99
C ALA A 22 5.47 -1.34 1.58
N VAL A 23 5.45 -0.29 0.78
CA VAL A 23 6.62 0.47 0.38
C VAL A 23 6.32 1.96 0.40
N GLY A 24 7.32 2.76 0.82
CA GLY A 24 7.30 4.21 0.69
C GLY A 24 8.23 4.65 -0.43
N PHE A 25 7.82 5.67 -1.18
CA PHE A 25 8.64 6.33 -2.19
C PHE A 25 9.33 7.57 -1.61
N ALA A 26 10.58 7.74 -1.96
CA ALA A 26 11.35 8.94 -1.66
C ALA A 26 12.01 9.47 -2.93
N VAL A 27 11.68 10.69 -3.33
CA VAL A 27 12.39 11.38 -4.42
C VAL A 27 13.72 11.87 -3.87
N LEU A 28 14.81 11.46 -4.52
CA LEU A 28 16.16 11.86 -4.17
C LEU A 28 16.53 13.12 -4.97
N THR A 29 16.97 14.14 -4.27
CA THR A 29 17.44 15.39 -4.88
C THR A 29 18.90 15.63 -4.51
N LYS A 30 19.69 16.09 -5.49
CA LYS A 30 21.08 16.49 -5.29
C LYS A 30 21.18 18.01 -5.42
N ASN A 31 21.59 18.65 -4.35
CA ASN A 31 21.85 20.09 -4.35
C ASN A 31 23.34 20.32 -4.04
N GLY A 32 24.16 20.32 -5.09
CA GLY A 32 25.62 20.35 -4.96
C GLY A 32 26.17 19.07 -4.33
N ARG A 33 26.74 19.18 -3.14
CA ARG A 33 27.28 18.03 -2.36
C ARG A 33 26.27 17.40 -1.40
N GLU A 34 25.11 18.04 -1.23
CA GLU A 34 24.08 17.56 -0.32
C GLU A 34 23.05 16.73 -1.11
N GLU A 35 22.79 15.54 -0.61
CA GLU A 35 21.66 14.72 -1.07
C GLU A 35 20.53 14.86 -0.05
N ASP A 36 19.31 15.11 -0.54
CA ASP A 36 18.09 15.15 0.27
C ASP A 36 17.07 14.17 -0.28
N ALA A 37 16.11 13.76 0.56
CA ALA A 37 15.07 12.81 0.20
C ALA A 37 13.71 13.34 0.66
N PHE A 38 12.74 13.37 -0.23
CA PHE A 38 11.37 13.80 0.06
C PHE A 38 10.40 12.63 -0.09
N PRO A 39 9.55 12.36 0.91
CA PRO A 39 8.52 11.34 0.76
C PRO A 39 7.54 11.74 -0.35
N ALA A 40 7.33 10.84 -1.31
CA ALA A 40 6.45 11.07 -2.45
C ALA A 40 5.12 10.34 -2.37
N GLY A 41 5.01 9.37 -1.49
CA GLY A 41 3.80 8.56 -1.30
C GLY A 41 4.13 7.13 -0.91
N SER A 42 3.12 6.29 -1.00
CA SER A 42 3.17 4.88 -0.62
C SER A 42 2.84 3.97 -1.80
N GLY A 43 3.04 2.68 -1.62
CA GLY A 43 2.64 1.65 -2.56
C GLY A 43 2.53 0.27 -1.93
N THR A 44 2.06 -0.66 -2.74
CA THR A 44 1.94 -2.07 -2.38
C THR A 44 2.72 -2.91 -3.37
N LEU A 45 3.70 -3.67 -2.88
CA LEU A 45 4.43 -4.66 -3.68
C LEU A 45 3.45 -5.69 -4.24
N ALA A 46 3.34 -5.79 -5.54
CA ALA A 46 2.41 -6.68 -6.22
C ALA A 46 2.99 -7.26 -7.50
N LYS A 47 2.46 -8.42 -7.92
CA LYS A 47 2.83 -9.04 -9.19
C LYS A 47 1.63 -9.55 -9.96
N LEU A 48 1.76 -9.55 -11.28
CA LEU A 48 0.82 -10.16 -12.21
C LEU A 48 1.61 -11.01 -13.21
N GLY A 49 1.47 -12.34 -13.13
CA GLY A 49 2.32 -13.25 -13.90
C GLY A 49 3.81 -13.01 -13.59
N PRO A 50 4.66 -12.80 -14.62
CA PRO A 50 6.08 -12.55 -14.44
C PRO A 50 6.42 -11.10 -14.07
N ILE A 51 5.46 -10.18 -14.14
CA ILE A 51 5.69 -8.75 -13.90
C ILE A 51 5.56 -8.43 -12.42
N SER A 52 6.68 -8.06 -11.80
CA SER A 52 6.77 -7.60 -10.40
C SER A 52 6.87 -6.08 -10.34
N GLY A 53 6.15 -5.46 -9.39
CA GLY A 53 6.12 -4.01 -9.29
C GLY A 53 5.38 -3.51 -8.05
N ILE A 54 4.92 -2.27 -8.15
CA ILE A 54 4.28 -1.54 -7.06
C ILE A 54 2.96 -0.96 -7.55
N VAL A 55 1.85 -1.39 -6.95
CA VAL A 55 0.54 -0.72 -7.10
C VAL A 55 0.56 0.54 -6.23
N THR A 56 0.12 1.66 -6.81
CA THR A 56 0.09 2.96 -6.12
C THR A 56 -0.94 3.90 -6.75
N ALA A 57 -1.07 5.11 -6.22
CA ALA A 57 -1.89 6.14 -6.84
C ALA A 57 -1.18 6.75 -8.07
N ALA A 58 -1.94 7.15 -9.09
CA ALA A 58 -1.39 7.72 -10.32
C ALA A 58 -0.64 9.02 -10.06
N HIS A 59 -1.15 9.90 -9.16
CA HIS A 59 -0.47 11.14 -8.83
C HIS A 59 0.89 10.90 -8.15
N VAL A 60 1.05 9.81 -7.40
CA VAL A 60 2.35 9.40 -6.84
C VAL A 60 3.32 9.09 -7.97
N LEU A 61 2.91 8.31 -8.98
CA LEU A 61 3.77 8.00 -10.14
C LEU A 61 4.11 9.23 -10.98
N LYS A 62 3.17 10.18 -11.09
CA LYS A 62 3.42 11.46 -11.78
C LYS A 62 4.43 12.35 -11.05
N ALA A 63 4.50 12.24 -9.71
CA ALA A 63 5.48 12.96 -8.89
C ALA A 63 6.88 12.34 -8.94
N LEU A 64 7.01 11.08 -9.35
CA LEU A 64 8.31 10.43 -9.51
C LEU A 64 8.97 10.86 -10.84
N PRO A 65 10.28 11.14 -10.87
CA PRO A 65 10.99 11.48 -12.08
C PRO A 65 10.91 10.34 -13.11
N ASP A 66 11.09 10.65 -14.39
CA ASP A 66 11.16 9.64 -15.45
C ASP A 66 12.58 9.06 -15.59
N ASN A 67 13.58 9.78 -15.09
CA ASN A 67 14.99 9.38 -15.11
C ASN A 67 15.61 9.66 -13.75
N GLY A 68 16.67 8.93 -13.42
CA GLY A 68 17.39 9.07 -12.16
C GLY A 68 16.85 8.16 -11.06
N GLU A 69 17.37 8.33 -9.88
CA GLU A 69 17.14 7.43 -8.75
C GLU A 69 15.93 7.84 -7.90
N VAL A 70 15.13 6.85 -7.55
CA VAL A 70 14.06 6.95 -6.54
C VAL A 70 14.36 5.98 -5.41
N GLY A 71 14.28 6.48 -4.18
CA GLY A 71 14.41 5.67 -2.98
C GLY A 71 13.13 4.88 -2.71
N LEU A 72 13.29 3.60 -2.41
CA LEU A 72 12.26 2.74 -1.87
C LEU A 72 12.55 2.45 -0.41
N VAL A 73 11.61 2.77 0.45
CA VAL A 73 11.62 2.40 1.87
C VAL A 73 10.61 1.31 2.08
N ARG A 74 11.06 0.15 2.52
CA ARG A 74 10.25 -1.05 2.71
C ARG A 74 10.38 -1.60 4.12
N PHE A 75 9.43 -2.42 4.48
CA PHE A 75 9.31 -2.99 5.81
C PHE A 75 9.33 -4.52 5.68
N ASN A 76 10.33 -5.18 6.22
CA ASN A 76 10.37 -6.63 6.20
C ASN A 76 9.40 -7.24 7.24
N SER A 77 9.24 -8.56 7.21
CA SER A 77 8.36 -9.28 8.15
C SER A 77 8.75 -9.11 9.63
N ARG A 78 10.00 -8.73 9.91
CA ARG A 78 10.49 -8.44 11.27
C ARG A 78 10.32 -6.97 11.67
N GLY A 79 9.74 -6.13 10.81
CA GLY A 79 9.57 -4.69 11.04
C GLY A 79 10.81 -3.85 10.86
N GLN A 80 11.86 -4.44 10.33
CA GLN A 80 13.07 -3.68 10.03
C GLN A 80 12.87 -2.89 8.75
N VAL A 81 13.25 -1.63 8.80
CA VAL A 81 13.26 -0.73 7.64
C VAL A 81 14.45 -1.08 6.75
N GLN A 82 14.17 -1.29 5.48
CA GLN A 82 15.19 -1.50 4.45
C GLN A 82 15.04 -0.42 3.39
N LYS A 83 16.16 0.10 2.92
CA LYS A 83 16.24 1.14 1.89
C LYS A 83 16.90 0.58 0.65
N GLN A 84 16.34 0.92 -0.51
CA GLN A 84 16.86 0.53 -1.82
C GLN A 84 16.62 1.67 -2.79
N THR A 85 17.47 1.86 -3.77
CA THR A 85 17.22 2.75 -4.90
C THR A 85 16.81 1.96 -6.13
N ILE A 86 15.97 2.56 -6.95
CA ILE A 86 15.65 2.10 -8.30
C ILE A 86 16.00 3.20 -9.29
N GLU A 87 16.57 2.80 -10.42
CA GLU A 87 16.79 3.70 -11.55
C GLU A 87 15.53 3.77 -12.40
N MET A 88 14.94 4.95 -12.49
CA MET A 88 13.62 5.14 -13.10
C MET A 88 13.64 4.98 -14.63
N SER A 89 14.76 5.19 -15.28
CA SER A 89 14.93 4.93 -16.72
C SER A 89 14.72 3.47 -17.12
N HIS A 90 14.81 2.55 -16.16
CA HIS A 90 14.59 1.11 -16.34
C HIS A 90 13.25 0.62 -15.76
N ALA A 91 12.46 1.52 -15.23
CA ALA A 91 11.13 1.24 -14.67
C ALA A 91 10.04 1.71 -15.63
N GLU A 92 8.94 0.99 -15.72
CA GLU A 92 7.82 1.38 -16.56
C GLU A 92 6.59 1.73 -15.71
N LYS A 93 5.89 2.80 -16.10
CA LYS A 93 4.70 3.30 -15.42
C LYS A 93 3.44 2.96 -16.22
N VAL A 94 2.45 2.33 -15.59
CA VAL A 94 1.06 2.30 -16.04
C VAL A 94 0.28 3.30 -15.20
N ILE A 95 -0.31 4.30 -15.84
CA ILE A 95 -1.05 5.39 -15.18
C ILE A 95 -2.49 5.40 -15.68
N ILE A 96 -3.43 5.35 -14.74
CA ILE A 96 -4.86 5.49 -15.00
C ILE A 96 -5.33 6.72 -14.24
N SER A 97 -5.51 7.83 -14.95
CA SER A 97 -5.92 9.09 -14.35
C SER A 97 -6.70 9.92 -15.37
N THR A 98 -7.79 10.55 -14.95
CA THR A 98 -8.57 11.51 -15.75
C THR A 98 -8.44 12.94 -15.23
N GLY A 99 -7.57 13.17 -14.28
CA GLY A 99 -7.37 14.47 -13.62
C GLY A 99 -7.05 14.27 -12.14
N ASP A 100 -6.84 15.39 -11.46
CA ASP A 100 -6.59 15.40 -10.02
C ASP A 100 -7.91 15.71 -9.29
N GLY A 101 -8.29 14.87 -8.36
CA GLY A 101 -9.49 15.10 -7.56
C GLY A 101 -10.09 13.84 -6.94
N PRO A 102 -11.08 14.01 -6.04
CA PRO A 102 -11.64 12.92 -5.24
C PRO A 102 -12.49 11.92 -6.05
N LEU A 103 -12.85 12.28 -7.28
CA LEU A 103 -13.72 11.49 -8.16
C LEU A 103 -12.97 10.84 -9.34
N GLY A 104 -11.62 11.00 -9.41
CA GLY A 104 -10.83 10.46 -10.51
C GLY A 104 -10.95 8.97 -10.67
N PRO A 105 -10.43 8.32 -11.75
CA PRO A 105 -9.44 7.30 -11.47
C PRO A 105 -8.08 7.93 -11.20
N ASP A 106 -7.45 7.49 -10.13
CA ASP A 106 -6.11 7.88 -9.70
C ASP A 106 -5.36 6.62 -9.23
N LEU A 107 -5.08 5.71 -10.18
CA LEU A 107 -4.52 4.40 -9.91
C LEU A 107 -3.36 4.13 -10.87
N GLY A 108 -2.32 3.44 -10.40
CA GLY A 108 -1.19 3.11 -11.24
C GLY A 108 -0.39 1.91 -10.77
N PHE A 109 0.52 1.50 -11.63
CA PHE A 109 1.48 0.43 -11.36
C PHE A 109 2.87 0.85 -11.88
N LEU A 110 3.87 0.68 -11.05
CA LEU A 110 5.27 0.84 -11.40
C LEU A 110 5.89 -0.54 -11.55
N GLN A 111 6.24 -0.93 -12.79
CA GLN A 111 7.04 -2.13 -13.03
C GLN A 111 8.46 -1.87 -12.52
N LEU A 112 8.96 -2.78 -11.72
CA LEU A 112 10.34 -2.74 -11.27
C LEU A 112 11.28 -3.36 -12.28
N PRO A 113 12.49 -2.82 -12.45
CA PRO A 113 13.54 -3.50 -13.22
C PRO A 113 13.75 -4.92 -12.68
N PRO A 114 13.99 -5.94 -13.53
CA PRO A 114 14.08 -7.34 -13.09
C PRO A 114 15.06 -7.59 -11.95
N VAL A 115 16.20 -6.91 -11.95
CA VAL A 115 17.20 -7.02 -10.87
C VAL A 115 16.64 -6.50 -9.54
N ASN A 116 15.92 -5.36 -9.56
CA ASN A 116 15.30 -4.80 -8.37
C ASN A 116 14.14 -5.67 -7.89
N GLY A 117 13.31 -6.16 -8.81
CA GLY A 117 12.23 -7.10 -8.51
C GLY A 117 12.75 -8.36 -7.82
N GLY A 118 13.78 -9.01 -8.38
CA GLY A 118 14.40 -10.20 -7.79
C GLY A 118 15.00 -9.97 -6.40
N ASN A 119 15.69 -8.85 -6.19
CA ASN A 119 16.21 -8.48 -4.88
C ASN A 119 15.09 -8.26 -3.85
N LEU A 120 13.97 -7.70 -4.28
CA LEU A 120 12.80 -7.50 -3.42
C LEU A 120 12.10 -8.83 -3.13
N GLU A 121 11.96 -9.73 -4.09
CA GLU A 121 11.37 -11.06 -3.87
C GLU A 121 12.17 -11.91 -2.87
N ALA A 122 13.48 -11.79 -2.85
CA ALA A 122 14.33 -12.50 -1.90
C ALA A 122 14.07 -12.14 -0.42
N THR A 123 13.52 -10.97 -0.17
CA THR A 123 13.32 -10.44 1.19
C THR A 123 11.88 -10.04 1.52
N ASN A 124 11.06 -9.82 0.51
CA ASN A 124 9.66 -9.43 0.63
C ASN A 124 8.77 -10.30 -0.26
N ASN A 125 7.53 -10.45 0.13
CA ASN A 125 6.53 -11.10 -0.72
C ASN A 125 5.83 -10.08 -1.61
N PHE A 126 5.63 -10.42 -2.89
CA PHE A 126 4.74 -9.68 -3.76
C PHE A 126 3.32 -10.23 -3.66
N PHE A 127 2.36 -9.34 -3.54
CA PHE A 127 0.96 -9.69 -3.57
C PHE A 127 0.56 -10.09 -5.00
N ASN A 128 0.02 -11.30 -5.18
CA ASN A 128 -0.36 -11.79 -6.51
C ASN A 128 -1.75 -11.26 -6.92
N LEU A 129 -1.78 -10.35 -7.90
CA LEU A 129 -3.02 -9.77 -8.44
C LEU A 129 -3.80 -10.76 -9.31
N GLY A 130 -3.13 -11.74 -9.92
CA GLY A 130 -3.76 -12.74 -10.79
C GLY A 130 -4.39 -13.91 -10.05
N LYS A 131 -4.08 -14.09 -8.77
CA LYS A 131 -4.60 -15.22 -8.00
C LYS A 131 -6.09 -15.02 -7.74
N ARG A 132 -6.94 -15.84 -8.36
CA ARG A 132 -8.36 -15.92 -7.98
C ARG A 132 -8.46 -16.31 -6.51
N ARG A 133 -9.28 -15.55 -5.80
CA ARG A 133 -9.52 -15.79 -4.38
C ARG A 133 -10.91 -16.35 -4.24
N GLU A 134 -11.00 -17.56 -3.75
CA GLU A 134 -12.27 -18.18 -3.42
C GLU A 134 -12.98 -17.37 -2.33
N ALA A 135 -14.32 -17.40 -2.35
CA ALA A 135 -15.09 -16.79 -1.28
C ALA A 135 -14.74 -17.52 0.03
N HIS A 136 -14.17 -16.79 0.96
CA HIS A 136 -13.78 -17.39 2.24
C HIS A 136 -15.00 -17.61 3.12
N ALA A 137 -15.12 -18.82 3.66
CA ALA A 137 -16.10 -19.12 4.68
C ALA A 137 -15.72 -18.56 6.07
N ALA A 138 -14.54 -17.91 6.21
CA ALA A 138 -14.12 -17.33 7.48
C ALA A 138 -15.00 -16.12 7.82
N PRO A 139 -15.76 -16.17 8.92
CA PRO A 139 -16.73 -15.14 9.26
C PRO A 139 -16.07 -13.85 9.79
N MET A 140 -14.80 -13.92 10.21
CA MET A 140 -14.09 -12.81 10.84
C MET A 140 -13.05 -12.21 9.92
N TYR A 141 -13.07 -10.90 9.84
CA TYR A 141 -12.03 -10.15 9.16
C TYR A 141 -11.77 -8.82 9.88
N PHE A 142 -10.61 -8.29 9.60
CA PHE A 142 -10.17 -6.97 10.04
C PHE A 142 -9.75 -6.18 8.80
N GLU A 143 -10.04 -4.89 8.78
CA GLU A 143 -9.61 -4.00 7.71
C GLU A 143 -8.57 -3.00 8.20
N ALA A 144 -7.54 -2.75 7.39
CA ALA A 144 -6.51 -1.78 7.70
C ALA A 144 -5.96 -1.12 6.44
N VAL A 145 -5.68 0.17 6.53
CA VAL A 145 -4.86 0.88 5.56
C VAL A 145 -3.40 0.86 6.01
N VAL A 146 -2.49 0.65 5.04
CA VAL A 146 -1.05 0.62 5.31
C VAL A 146 -0.35 1.55 4.34
N GLY A 147 0.40 2.52 4.88
CA GLY A 147 1.14 3.49 4.08
C GLY A 147 2.06 4.35 4.94
N VAL A 148 2.94 5.11 4.32
CA VAL A 148 3.86 6.03 4.99
C VAL A 148 3.13 7.34 5.29
N VAL A 149 3.25 7.86 6.50
CA VAL A 149 2.72 9.17 6.87
C VAL A 149 3.82 10.22 6.76
N GLY A 150 3.62 11.20 5.89
CA GLY A 150 4.63 12.22 5.60
C GLY A 150 5.03 13.04 6.82
N GLU A 151 4.09 13.42 7.68
CA GLU A 151 4.38 14.19 8.89
C GLU A 151 5.14 13.42 9.98
N TRP A 152 5.18 12.09 9.89
CA TRP A 152 5.98 11.25 10.78
C TRP A 152 7.40 11.03 10.27
N THR A 153 7.74 11.61 9.12
CA THR A 153 9.09 11.57 8.58
C THR A 153 10.02 12.44 9.43
N ALA A 154 11.04 11.83 10.01
CA ALA A 154 12.02 12.52 10.82
C ALA A 154 13.36 12.68 10.09
N ASP A 155 13.95 13.87 10.22
CA ASP A 155 15.33 14.11 9.81
C ASP A 155 16.28 13.61 10.87
N VAL A 156 17.06 12.61 10.54
CA VAL A 156 18.12 12.08 11.38
C VAL A 156 19.47 12.49 10.78
N ARG A 157 20.29 13.17 11.57
CA ARG A 157 21.65 13.57 11.18
C ARG A 157 22.68 12.78 11.96
N PRO A 158 23.05 11.58 11.50
CA PRO A 158 24.04 10.75 12.19
C PRO A 158 25.45 11.38 12.17
N THR A 159 25.74 12.23 11.18
CA THR A 159 27.01 12.98 11.06
C THR A 159 26.73 14.39 10.51
N SER A 160 27.74 15.27 10.52
CA SER A 160 27.66 16.60 9.92
C SER A 160 27.45 16.60 8.40
N THR A 161 27.78 15.49 7.74
CA THR A 161 27.73 15.34 6.27
C THR A 161 26.64 14.40 5.77
N THR A 162 26.02 13.62 6.66
CA THR A 162 25.03 12.62 6.28
C THR A 162 23.65 13.03 6.80
N ARG A 163 22.68 13.22 5.89
CA ARG A 163 21.26 13.37 6.24
C ARG A 163 20.57 12.02 5.99
N ARG A 164 19.75 11.62 6.93
CA ARG A 164 18.93 10.43 6.83
C ARG A 164 17.49 10.82 7.13
N LYS A 165 16.54 10.31 6.34
CA LYS A 165 15.12 10.41 6.66
C LYS A 165 14.63 9.06 7.15
N ASP A 166 14.01 9.06 8.30
CA ASP A 166 13.29 7.89 8.81
C ASP A 166 11.81 8.08 8.56
N LEU A 167 11.23 7.11 7.84
CA LEU A 167 9.83 7.09 7.44
C LEU A 167 9.10 6.12 8.37
N GLU A 168 8.00 6.55 8.96
CA GLU A 168 7.13 5.70 9.77
C GLU A 168 5.95 5.19 8.97
N LEU A 169 5.62 3.92 9.19
CA LEU A 169 4.50 3.24 8.56
C LEU A 169 3.26 3.38 9.43
N LEU A 170 2.20 3.94 8.87
CA LEU A 170 0.87 3.83 9.43
C LEU A 170 0.35 2.40 9.21
N PHE A 171 -0.09 1.78 10.28
CA PHE A 171 -1.01 0.68 10.27
C PHE A 171 -2.31 1.17 10.91
N GLY A 172 -3.24 1.63 10.09
CA GLY A 172 -4.51 2.18 10.53
C GLY A 172 -5.62 1.14 10.42
N GLY A 173 -5.96 0.50 11.53
CA GLY A 173 -7.14 -0.35 11.63
C GLY A 173 -8.42 0.47 11.55
N GLY A 174 -9.51 -0.11 11.00
CA GLY A 174 -10.76 0.62 10.88
C GLY A 174 -11.78 -0.14 10.02
N GLN A 175 -12.65 0.62 9.37
CA GLN A 175 -13.75 0.04 8.60
C GLN A 175 -14.06 0.82 7.33
N VAL A 176 -14.53 0.10 6.31
CA VAL A 176 -15.11 0.70 5.11
C VAL A 176 -16.51 1.21 5.46
N THR A 177 -16.71 2.53 5.40
CA THR A 177 -17.97 3.20 5.76
C THR A 177 -18.85 3.52 4.55
N GLY A 178 -18.28 3.54 3.35
CA GLY A 178 -19.00 3.86 2.12
C GLY A 178 -18.43 3.13 0.91
N LYS A 179 -19.29 2.87 -0.09
CA LYS A 179 -18.89 2.35 -1.40
C LYS A 179 -19.66 3.08 -2.48
N SER A 180 -19.00 3.42 -3.58
CA SER A 180 -19.61 4.06 -4.74
C SER A 180 -19.03 3.48 -6.03
N HIS A 181 -19.80 3.64 -7.11
CA HIS A 181 -19.39 3.26 -8.46
C HIS A 181 -19.40 4.50 -9.33
N LEU A 182 -18.31 4.73 -10.04
CA LEU A 182 -18.22 5.83 -11.00
C LEU A 182 -18.83 5.41 -12.35
N PRO A 183 -19.34 6.38 -13.15
CA PRO A 183 -19.89 6.09 -14.47
C PRO A 183 -18.92 5.38 -15.41
N ASN A 184 -17.63 5.61 -15.27
CA ASN A 184 -16.55 4.97 -16.04
C ASN A 184 -16.22 3.53 -15.57
N GLY A 185 -16.99 2.97 -14.63
CA GLY A 185 -16.87 1.59 -14.15
C GLY A 185 -15.88 1.38 -13.02
N PHE A 186 -15.16 2.41 -12.58
CA PHE A 186 -14.33 2.33 -11.37
C PHE A 186 -15.20 2.28 -10.11
N ASP A 187 -14.71 1.63 -9.09
CA ASP A 187 -15.32 1.62 -7.77
C ASP A 187 -14.44 2.33 -6.76
N LEU A 188 -15.08 3.02 -5.83
CA LEU A 188 -14.44 3.70 -4.72
C LEU A 188 -14.97 3.15 -3.40
N CYS A 189 -14.15 3.21 -2.39
CA CYS A 189 -14.57 2.98 -1.01
C CYS A 189 -13.99 4.07 -0.09
N THR A 190 -14.78 4.44 0.90
CA THR A 190 -14.38 5.36 1.97
C THR A 190 -14.01 4.55 3.19
N PHE A 191 -12.84 4.82 3.74
CA PHE A 191 -12.30 4.13 4.90
C PHE A 191 -12.09 5.10 6.05
N LYS A 192 -12.58 4.72 7.23
CA LYS A 192 -12.37 5.44 8.49
C LYS A 192 -11.37 4.67 9.33
N VAL A 193 -10.29 5.34 9.75
CA VAL A 193 -9.33 4.75 10.69
C VAL A 193 -9.84 4.94 12.10
N ASP A 194 -9.90 3.85 12.85
CA ASP A 194 -10.24 3.86 14.27
C ASP A 194 -8.96 3.91 15.10
N TYR A 195 -8.82 4.96 15.91
CA TYR A 195 -7.67 5.13 16.80
C TYR A 195 -8.05 4.81 18.24
N ALA A 196 -7.26 3.97 18.90
CA ALA A 196 -7.31 3.87 20.34
C ALA A 196 -6.89 5.21 20.98
N ALA A 197 -7.37 5.50 22.17
CA ALA A 197 -7.21 6.81 22.81
C ALA A 197 -5.74 7.19 23.07
N ASP A 198 -4.87 6.21 23.21
CA ASP A 198 -3.44 6.34 23.51
C ASP A 198 -2.52 6.26 22.27
N VAL A 199 -3.09 6.07 21.07
CA VAL A 199 -2.32 5.94 19.83
C VAL A 199 -2.10 7.30 19.19
N LYS A 200 -0.85 7.57 18.76
CA LYS A 200 -0.49 8.75 17.99
C LYS A 200 -1.31 8.80 16.70
N LYS A 201 -2.13 9.84 16.60
CA LYS A 201 -2.97 10.11 15.45
C LYS A 201 -2.27 11.11 14.52
N PRO A 202 -2.21 10.87 13.20
CA PRO A 202 -1.71 11.87 12.28
C PRO A 202 -2.71 13.03 12.12
N SER A 203 -2.22 14.22 11.88
CA SER A 203 -3.05 15.38 11.54
C SER A 203 -3.55 15.33 10.10
N THR A 204 -2.84 14.60 9.23
CA THR A 204 -3.17 14.36 7.82
C THR A 204 -2.63 13.00 7.37
N TYR A 205 -3.31 12.38 6.42
CA TYR A 205 -2.84 11.14 5.77
C TYR A 205 -1.93 11.40 4.56
N LYS A 206 -1.38 12.60 4.44
CA LYS A 206 -0.40 12.93 3.41
C LYS A 206 0.75 11.93 3.40
N GLY A 207 1.02 11.32 2.24
CA GLY A 207 2.01 10.26 2.10
C GLY A 207 1.42 8.84 2.12
N VAL A 208 0.20 8.65 2.64
CA VAL A 208 -0.51 7.34 2.58
C VAL A 208 -1.02 7.03 1.18
N SER A 209 -1.14 8.03 0.31
CA SER A 209 -1.54 7.86 -1.10
C SER A 209 -0.72 6.77 -1.78
N GLY A 210 -1.39 5.83 -2.43
CA GLY A 210 -0.82 4.61 -3.00
C GLY A 210 -0.74 3.44 -2.02
N GLY A 211 -0.91 3.68 -0.74
CA GLY A 211 -0.95 2.64 0.29
C GLY A 211 -2.13 1.68 0.12
N GLY A 212 -1.92 0.44 0.51
CA GLY A 212 -2.94 -0.60 0.38
C GLY A 212 -3.98 -0.56 1.49
N LEU A 213 -5.26 -0.67 1.11
CA LEU A 213 -6.34 -1.04 2.03
C LEU A 213 -6.50 -2.56 1.99
N TRP A 214 -6.32 -3.17 3.14
CA TRP A 214 -6.28 -4.62 3.29
C TRP A 214 -7.47 -5.13 4.07
N ARG A 215 -7.96 -6.32 3.69
CA ARG A 215 -8.86 -7.14 4.50
C ARG A 215 -8.12 -8.40 4.86
N VAL A 216 -7.91 -8.61 6.17
CA VAL A 216 -7.20 -9.74 6.74
C VAL A 216 -8.24 -10.67 7.37
N TYR A 217 -8.40 -11.85 6.79
CA TYR A 217 -9.29 -12.88 7.31
C TYR A 217 -8.56 -13.72 8.33
N TYR A 218 -9.20 -13.97 9.46
CA TYR A 218 -8.62 -14.74 10.55
C TYR A 218 -9.65 -15.65 11.21
N GLN A 219 -9.15 -16.60 11.96
CA GLN A 219 -9.92 -17.48 12.85
C GLN A 219 -9.10 -17.77 14.08
N PHE A 220 -9.75 -18.27 15.12
CA PHE A 220 -9.06 -18.81 16.30
C PHE A 220 -8.91 -20.33 16.14
N ASP A 221 -7.73 -20.86 16.46
CA ASP A 221 -7.48 -22.29 16.52
C ASP A 221 -8.06 -22.91 17.80
N ALA A 222 -7.88 -24.23 17.97
CA ALA A 222 -8.37 -24.95 19.16
C ALA A 222 -7.71 -24.50 20.48
N GLY A 223 -6.55 -23.81 20.38
CA GLY A 223 -5.85 -23.21 21.52
C GLY A 223 -6.16 -21.73 21.70
N GLU A 224 -7.24 -21.24 21.07
CA GLU A 224 -7.69 -19.84 21.13
C GLU A 224 -6.66 -18.83 20.57
N ARG A 225 -5.68 -19.28 19.78
CA ARG A 225 -4.71 -18.39 19.12
C ARG A 225 -5.28 -17.92 17.81
N GLN A 226 -5.12 -16.62 17.53
CA GLN A 226 -5.47 -16.02 16.26
C GLN A 226 -4.57 -16.58 15.15
N VAL A 227 -5.17 -17.00 14.04
CA VAL A 227 -4.46 -17.50 12.85
C VAL A 227 -4.96 -16.74 11.64
N VAL A 228 -4.07 -16.00 10.97
CA VAL A 228 -4.36 -15.32 9.71
C VAL A 228 -4.51 -16.36 8.60
N ARG A 229 -5.66 -16.38 7.94
CA ARG A 229 -6.00 -17.34 6.87
C ARG A 229 -5.77 -16.76 5.48
N GLU A 230 -6.20 -15.54 5.26
CA GLU A 230 -6.07 -14.89 3.96
C GLU A 230 -5.91 -13.38 4.12
N LYS A 231 -5.23 -12.79 3.15
CA LYS A 231 -5.08 -11.35 3.01
C LYS A 231 -5.55 -10.95 1.62
N ARG A 232 -6.36 -9.88 1.55
CA ARG A 232 -6.86 -9.33 0.30
C ARG A 232 -6.54 -7.85 0.25
N LEU A 233 -5.97 -7.42 -0.85
CA LEU A 233 -5.90 -6.00 -1.19
C LEU A 233 -7.29 -5.59 -1.67
N VAL A 234 -8.01 -4.83 -0.87
CA VAL A 234 -9.40 -4.41 -1.16
C VAL A 234 -9.50 -2.95 -1.56
N GLY A 235 -8.39 -2.22 -1.52
CA GLY A 235 -8.33 -0.85 -2.01
C GLY A 235 -6.91 -0.31 -2.12
N VAL A 236 -6.80 0.83 -2.82
CA VAL A 236 -5.57 1.65 -2.91
C VAL A 236 -5.95 3.07 -2.55
N ALA A 237 -5.36 3.60 -1.49
CA ALA A 237 -5.62 4.95 -1.00
C ALA A 237 -5.13 6.00 -2.00
N PHE A 238 -5.91 7.06 -2.24
CA PHE A 238 -5.47 8.12 -3.14
C PHE A 238 -5.90 9.55 -2.73
N TYR A 239 -6.90 9.67 -1.84
CA TYR A 239 -7.42 10.96 -1.43
C TYR A 239 -7.85 10.94 0.04
N GLU A 240 -7.68 12.07 0.74
CA GLU A 240 -8.19 12.26 2.09
C GLU A 240 -9.15 13.43 2.14
N PHE A 241 -10.14 13.35 3.01
CA PHE A 241 -11.05 14.46 3.29
C PHE A 241 -11.50 14.41 4.75
N THR A 242 -12.07 15.51 5.20
CA THR A 242 -12.58 15.63 6.56
C THR A 242 -14.10 15.76 6.50
N GLU A 243 -14.80 14.92 7.23
CA GLU A 243 -16.25 15.00 7.41
C GLU A 243 -16.65 16.21 8.27
N PRO A 244 -17.91 16.68 8.23
CA PRO A 244 -18.37 17.80 9.06
C PRO A 244 -18.20 17.61 10.57
N ASP A 245 -18.16 16.36 11.04
CA ASP A 245 -17.91 16.01 12.44
C ASP A 245 -16.42 16.03 12.83
N GLY A 246 -15.53 16.41 11.90
CA GLY A 246 -14.10 16.42 12.09
C GLY A 246 -13.41 15.07 11.86
N SER A 247 -14.14 14.01 11.51
CA SER A 247 -13.57 12.70 11.20
C SER A 247 -12.75 12.76 9.90
N GLN A 248 -11.51 12.28 9.96
CA GLN A 248 -10.66 12.15 8.77
C GLN A 248 -10.95 10.82 8.07
N MET A 249 -11.17 10.90 6.78
CA MET A 249 -11.55 9.79 5.93
C MET A 249 -10.54 9.61 4.80
N ILE A 250 -10.36 8.37 4.36
CA ILE A 250 -9.50 8.02 3.23
C ILE A 250 -10.37 7.45 2.11
N THR A 251 -10.28 8.03 0.92
CA THR A 251 -10.88 7.46 -0.29
C THR A 251 -9.89 6.50 -0.94
N CYS A 252 -10.34 5.31 -1.24
CA CYS A 252 -9.56 4.27 -1.90
C CYS A 252 -10.25 3.80 -3.18
N HIS A 253 -9.46 3.45 -4.20
CA HIS A 253 -9.94 2.63 -5.30
C HIS A 253 -10.29 1.24 -4.78
N GLY A 254 -11.46 0.72 -5.16
CA GLY A 254 -11.95 -0.57 -4.71
C GLY A 254 -11.42 -1.76 -5.52
N PRO A 255 -11.92 -2.97 -5.21
CA PRO A 255 -11.45 -4.21 -5.85
C PRO A 255 -11.66 -4.25 -7.37
N ARG A 256 -12.77 -3.68 -7.88
CA ARG A 256 -13.05 -3.66 -9.32
C ARG A 256 -12.04 -2.78 -10.07
N SER A 257 -11.69 -1.63 -9.50
CA SER A 257 -10.66 -0.74 -10.03
C SER A 257 -9.32 -1.46 -10.14
N ILE A 258 -8.94 -2.24 -9.11
CA ILE A 258 -7.68 -2.96 -9.05
C ILE A 258 -7.69 -4.19 -9.98
N TYR A 259 -8.62 -5.14 -9.73
CA TYR A 259 -8.57 -6.48 -10.34
C TYR A 259 -9.14 -6.54 -11.75
N ARG A 260 -9.85 -5.49 -12.19
CA ARG A 260 -10.30 -5.36 -13.55
C ARG A 260 -9.52 -4.28 -14.29
N HIS A 261 -9.73 -3.02 -13.95
CA HIS A 261 -9.18 -1.93 -14.77
C HIS A 261 -7.66 -1.84 -14.74
N LEU A 262 -7.01 -1.96 -13.55
CA LEU A 262 -5.56 -1.96 -13.49
C LEU A 262 -4.97 -3.21 -14.15
N VAL A 263 -5.54 -4.39 -13.86
CA VAL A 263 -5.07 -5.66 -14.44
C VAL A 263 -5.24 -5.66 -15.97
N GLU A 264 -6.36 -5.17 -16.52
CA GLU A 264 -6.57 -5.03 -17.96
C GLU A 264 -5.49 -4.14 -18.59
N ARG A 265 -5.18 -2.98 -17.96
CA ARG A 265 -4.12 -2.08 -18.44
C ARG A 265 -2.72 -2.70 -18.36
N MET A 266 -2.44 -3.46 -17.30
CA MET A 266 -1.17 -4.20 -17.20
C MET A 266 -1.08 -5.26 -18.29
N GLN A 267 -2.14 -6.00 -18.60
CA GLN A 267 -2.20 -7.01 -19.66
C GLN A 267 -2.14 -6.41 -21.08
N GLU A 268 -2.61 -5.19 -21.27
CA GLU A 268 -2.44 -4.45 -22.51
C GLU A 268 -0.98 -4.04 -22.71
N ARG A 269 -0.31 -3.59 -21.64
CA ARG A 269 1.07 -3.13 -21.66
C ARG A 269 2.07 -4.30 -21.72
N TRP A 270 1.79 -5.37 -20.98
CA TRP A 270 2.63 -6.57 -20.85
C TRP A 270 1.78 -7.81 -21.15
N PRO A 271 1.69 -8.23 -22.43
CA PRO A 271 0.87 -9.37 -22.83
C PRO A 271 1.21 -10.69 -22.13
N GLU A 272 2.45 -10.87 -21.70
CA GLU A 272 2.93 -12.02 -20.94
C GLU A 272 2.22 -12.20 -19.56
N CYS A 273 1.55 -11.16 -19.07
CA CYS A 273 0.70 -11.24 -17.88
C CYS A 273 -0.55 -12.09 -18.07
N ARG A 274 -0.98 -12.36 -19.33
CA ARG A 274 -2.21 -13.09 -19.63
C ARG A 274 -2.10 -14.59 -19.36
N ASP A 275 -0.90 -15.14 -19.50
CA ASP A 275 -0.67 -16.59 -19.44
C ASP A 275 -0.38 -17.11 -18.02
N GLY A 276 -0.22 -16.25 -17.03
CA GLY A 276 0.10 -16.60 -15.64
C GLY A 276 -1.01 -17.32 -14.85
N GLY A 277 -2.16 -17.62 -15.46
CA GLY A 277 -3.29 -18.29 -14.81
C GLY A 277 -3.42 -19.80 -15.12
N ARG A 278 -2.46 -20.39 -15.82
CA ARG A 278 -2.51 -21.81 -16.24
C ARG A 278 -1.30 -22.64 -15.79
N MET A 279 -0.78 -22.37 -14.59
CA MET A 279 0.16 -23.31 -13.95
C MET A 279 -0.40 -23.80 -12.63
#